data_50ff410b2983ddf292d794c697f5e52b
#
_entry.id   50ff410b2983ddf292d794c697f5e52b
#
_cell.length_a   1.000
_cell.length_b   1.000
_cell.length_c   1.000
_cell.angle_alpha   90.00
_cell.angle_beta   90.00
_cell.angle_gamma   90.00
#
_symmetry.space_group_name_H-M   'P 1'
#
loop_
_entity.id
_entity.type
_entity.pdbx_description
1 polymer ?
#
loop_
_entity_poly.entity_id
_entity_poly.type
_entity_poly.pdbx_seq_one_letter_code
_entity_poly.pdbx_strand_id
1 'polypeptide(L)'
;MQTARRAAQLGNARDWDALFELIDPDIEWRDQMHAPDVPEVLHGVEQLRGLIAQWDAAYETFTVEALQYIDADPWVVCVNRWHGEGKGSGLEVEVRSFDAFEVRDGKIVRSFGGYTSLAAVKDAIGAGDER
;
A
#
# COMPACT_ATOMS: atom_id res chain seq x y z
N MET A 1 5.96 12.20 4.60
CA MET A 1 5.58 11.66 5.91
C MET A 1 4.10 11.89 6.23
N GLN A 2 3.61 13.11 6.16
CA GLN A 2 2.19 13.41 6.44
C GLN A 2 1.26 12.75 5.44
N THR A 3 1.61 12.74 4.16
CA THR A 3 0.79 12.10 3.13
C THR A 3 0.63 10.60 3.39
N ALA A 4 1.72 9.91 3.75
CA ALA A 4 1.65 8.49 4.05
C ALA A 4 0.77 8.20 5.28
N ARG A 5 0.89 9.01 6.34
CA ARG A 5 0.05 8.86 7.53
C ARG A 5 -1.41 9.12 7.23
N ARG A 6 -1.69 10.15 6.43
CA ARG A 6 -3.05 10.49 6.05
C ARG A 6 -3.68 9.37 5.20
N ALA A 7 -2.90 8.82 4.26
CA ALA A 7 -3.35 7.73 3.42
C ALA A 7 -3.73 6.50 4.26
N ALA A 8 -2.93 6.14 5.26
CA ALA A 8 -3.24 5.04 6.15
C ALA A 8 -4.55 5.27 6.92
N GLN A 9 -4.74 6.46 7.44
CA GLN A 9 -5.98 6.82 8.16
C GLN A 9 -7.20 6.70 7.26
N LEU A 10 -7.11 7.23 6.04
CA LEU A 10 -8.23 7.21 5.10
C LEU A 10 -8.55 5.80 4.63
N GLY A 11 -7.52 4.98 4.38
CA GLY A 11 -7.71 3.58 4.02
C GLY A 11 -8.40 2.77 5.11
N ASN A 12 -7.99 2.96 6.36
CA ASN A 12 -8.61 2.27 7.49
C ASN A 12 -10.06 2.74 7.74
N ALA A 13 -10.35 4.00 7.43
CA ALA A 13 -11.71 4.53 7.51
C ALA A 13 -12.57 4.17 6.29
N ARG A 14 -11.97 3.54 5.29
CA ARG A 14 -12.61 3.21 4.00
C ARG A 14 -13.15 4.44 3.28
N ASP A 15 -12.50 5.58 3.48
CA ASP A 15 -12.80 6.82 2.78
C ASP A 15 -12.00 6.85 1.47
N TRP A 16 -12.45 6.02 0.53
CA TRP A 16 -11.72 5.80 -0.72
C TRP A 16 -11.59 7.06 -1.57
N ASP A 17 -12.63 7.87 -1.63
CA ASP A 17 -12.59 9.10 -2.43
C ASP A 17 -11.51 10.05 -1.93
N ALA A 18 -11.44 10.27 -0.62
CA ALA A 18 -10.41 11.11 -0.03
C ALA A 18 -9.02 10.50 -0.17
N LEU A 19 -8.91 9.17 -0.04
CA LEU A 19 -7.65 8.46 -0.25
C LEU A 19 -7.12 8.67 -1.67
N PHE A 20 -7.99 8.51 -2.67
CA PHE A 20 -7.57 8.65 -4.07
C PHE A 20 -7.18 10.08 -4.43
N GLU A 21 -7.62 11.08 -3.67
CA GLU A 21 -7.14 12.45 -3.84
C GLU A 21 -5.66 12.61 -3.47
N LEU A 22 -5.12 11.72 -2.64
CA LEU A 22 -3.70 11.70 -2.25
C LEU A 22 -2.86 10.87 -3.21
N ILE A 23 -3.45 10.25 -4.21
CA ILE A 23 -2.76 9.34 -5.13
C ILE A 23 -2.73 9.96 -6.52
N ASP A 24 -1.52 9.95 -7.12
CA ASP A 24 -1.36 10.41 -8.50
C ASP A 24 -2.19 9.52 -9.43
N PRO A 25 -2.93 10.10 -10.41
CA PRO A 25 -3.70 9.29 -11.34
C PRO A 25 -2.89 8.25 -12.11
N ASP A 26 -1.60 8.49 -12.31
CA ASP A 26 -0.69 7.59 -13.03
C ASP A 26 0.16 6.74 -12.10
N ILE A 27 -0.30 6.50 -10.88
CA ILE A 27 0.45 5.75 -9.86
C ILE A 27 0.99 4.42 -10.41
N GLU A 28 2.22 4.09 -10.00
CA GLU A 28 2.77 2.76 -10.15
C GLU A 28 2.64 2.03 -8.81
N TRP A 29 1.88 0.94 -8.82
CA TRP A 29 1.63 0.14 -7.62
C TRP A 29 2.27 -1.23 -7.80
N ARG A 30 3.23 -1.57 -6.95
CA ARG A 30 3.87 -2.89 -6.94
C ARG A 30 3.55 -3.59 -5.63
N ASP A 31 3.14 -4.86 -5.71
CA ASP A 31 2.81 -5.65 -4.54
C ASP A 31 3.44 -7.03 -4.67
N GLN A 32 4.38 -7.35 -3.80
CA GLN A 32 5.07 -8.65 -3.77
C GLN A 32 4.18 -9.76 -3.22
N MET A 33 3.10 -9.39 -2.54
CA MET A 33 2.12 -10.33 -1.98
C MET A 33 0.84 -10.38 -2.79
N HIS A 34 0.91 -10.03 -4.09
CA HIS A 34 -0.29 -10.00 -4.95
C HIS A 34 -0.94 -11.37 -5.06
N ALA A 35 -2.26 -11.39 -5.19
CA ALA A 35 -2.98 -12.62 -5.46
C ALA A 35 -2.59 -13.19 -6.83
N PRO A 36 -2.71 -14.51 -7.06
CA PRO A 36 -2.27 -15.12 -8.31
C PRO A 36 -2.94 -14.55 -9.58
N ASP A 37 -4.14 -14.03 -9.44
CA ASP A 37 -4.90 -13.46 -10.57
C ASP A 37 -4.75 -11.94 -10.66
N VAL A 38 -3.93 -11.33 -9.80
CA VAL A 38 -3.65 -9.89 -9.79
C VAL A 38 -2.23 -9.66 -10.29
N PRO A 39 -2.01 -8.76 -11.27
CA PRO A 39 -0.65 -8.44 -11.69
C PRO A 39 0.20 -7.92 -10.54
N GLU A 40 1.50 -8.23 -10.57
CA GLU A 40 2.45 -7.70 -9.59
C GLU A 40 2.52 -6.17 -9.65
N VAL A 41 2.38 -5.60 -10.84
CA VAL A 41 2.45 -4.16 -11.05
C VAL A 41 1.15 -3.67 -11.65
N LEU A 42 0.54 -2.69 -11.02
CA LEU A 42 -0.62 -1.98 -11.53
C LEU A 42 -0.21 -0.56 -11.90
N HIS A 43 -0.81 -0.04 -12.95
CA HIS A 43 -0.57 1.34 -13.42
C HIS A 43 -1.89 2.09 -13.44
N GLY A 44 -1.88 3.25 -12.76
CA GLY A 44 -3.01 4.14 -12.76
C GLY A 44 -4.05 3.82 -11.69
N VAL A 45 -4.78 4.86 -11.30
CA VAL A 45 -5.74 4.81 -10.20
C VAL A 45 -6.92 3.88 -10.48
N GLU A 46 -7.29 3.71 -11.77
CA GLU A 46 -8.42 2.86 -12.11
C GLU A 46 -8.11 1.39 -11.81
N GLN A 47 -6.90 0.93 -12.12
CA GLN A 47 -6.49 -0.43 -11.78
C GLN A 47 -6.42 -0.63 -10.27
N LEU A 48 -5.93 0.38 -9.55
CA LEU A 48 -5.88 0.33 -8.08
C LEU A 48 -7.27 0.31 -7.47
N ARG A 49 -8.23 1.04 -8.02
CA ARG A 49 -9.63 0.97 -7.57
C ARG A 49 -10.18 -0.44 -7.71
N GLY A 50 -9.86 -1.12 -8.80
CA GLY A 50 -10.26 -2.51 -9.01
C GLY A 50 -9.70 -3.45 -7.97
N LEU A 51 -8.44 -3.29 -7.60
CA LEU A 51 -7.80 -4.09 -6.55
C LEU A 51 -8.47 -3.85 -5.20
N ILE A 52 -8.70 -2.60 -4.83
CA ILE A 52 -9.33 -2.26 -3.55
C ILE A 52 -10.77 -2.81 -3.50
N ALA A 53 -11.49 -2.77 -4.61
CA ALA A 53 -12.82 -3.36 -4.68
C ALA A 53 -12.78 -4.87 -4.44
N GLN A 54 -11.75 -5.57 -4.92
CA GLN A 54 -11.56 -6.99 -4.63
C GLN A 54 -11.32 -7.25 -3.14
N TRP A 55 -10.49 -6.42 -2.50
CA TRP A 55 -10.26 -6.55 -1.05
C TRP A 55 -11.55 -6.30 -0.27
N ASP A 56 -12.30 -5.28 -0.66
CA ASP A 56 -13.55 -4.92 0.01
C ASP A 56 -14.59 -6.03 -0.15
N ALA A 57 -14.56 -6.76 -1.26
CA ALA A 57 -15.43 -7.90 -1.49
C ALA A 57 -14.98 -9.15 -0.73
N ALA A 58 -13.68 -9.36 -0.57
CA ALA A 58 -13.11 -10.57 0.04
C ALA A 58 -13.08 -10.53 1.56
N TYR A 59 -12.92 -9.34 2.14
CA TYR A 59 -12.73 -9.16 3.58
C TYR A 59 -13.88 -8.35 4.18
N GLU A 60 -14.44 -8.85 5.26
CA GLU A 60 -15.44 -8.12 6.02
C GLU A 60 -14.81 -6.89 6.68
N THR A 61 -13.61 -7.07 7.24
CA THR A 61 -12.79 -5.99 7.77
C THR A 61 -11.36 -6.19 7.34
N PHE A 62 -10.65 -5.08 7.10
CA PHE A 62 -9.20 -5.10 7.01
C PHE A 62 -8.66 -3.74 7.45
N THR A 63 -7.51 -3.78 8.12
CA THR A 63 -6.83 -2.58 8.61
C THR A 63 -5.35 -2.71 8.41
N VAL A 64 -4.68 -1.57 8.32
CA VAL A 64 -3.23 -1.49 8.27
C VAL A 64 -2.78 -0.64 9.45
N GLU A 65 -1.99 -1.23 10.35
CA GLU A 65 -1.39 -0.50 11.45
C GLU A 65 0.07 -0.23 11.12
N ALA A 66 0.43 1.04 11.04
CA ALA A 66 1.82 1.43 10.85
C ALA A 66 2.55 1.31 12.17
N LEU A 67 3.51 0.38 12.23
CA LEU A 67 4.35 0.17 13.41
C LEU A 67 5.51 1.15 13.46
N GLN A 68 6.02 1.57 12.29
CA GLN A 68 7.14 2.48 12.17
C GLN A 68 7.10 3.17 10.82
N TYR A 69 7.43 4.47 10.81
CA TYR A 69 7.69 5.23 9.61
C TYR A 69 9.15 5.63 9.57
N ILE A 70 9.80 5.48 8.41
CA ILE A 70 11.20 5.84 8.21
C ILE A 70 11.26 6.82 7.05
N ASP A 71 11.85 8.00 7.31
CA ASP A 71 12.02 9.03 6.29
C ASP A 71 13.19 8.64 5.37
N ALA A 72 12.89 8.49 4.09
CA ALA A 72 13.88 8.21 3.04
C ALA A 72 13.55 9.07 1.82
N ASP A 73 13.28 10.34 2.03
CA ASP A 73 12.81 11.31 1.05
C ASP A 73 13.49 11.12 -0.33
N PRO A 74 12.75 11.06 -1.45
CA PRO A 74 11.30 11.27 -1.59
C PRO A 74 10.41 10.07 -1.18
N TRP A 75 11.00 9.02 -0.64
CA TRP A 75 10.29 7.84 -0.17
C TRP A 75 9.99 7.93 1.32
N VAL A 76 8.89 7.32 1.72
CA VAL A 76 8.58 7.01 3.12
C VAL A 76 8.49 5.50 3.22
N VAL A 77 9.32 4.92 4.08
CA VAL A 77 9.31 3.47 4.33
C VAL A 77 8.41 3.22 5.54
N CYS A 78 7.52 2.26 5.42
CA CYS A 78 6.57 1.90 6.47
C CYS A 78 6.74 0.44 6.85
N VAL A 79 6.83 0.18 8.14
CA VAL A 79 6.71 -1.18 8.68
C VAL A 79 5.26 -1.32 9.14
N ASN A 80 4.52 -2.23 8.52
CA ASN A 80 3.08 -2.34 8.70
C ASN A 80 2.68 -3.71 9.21
N ARG A 81 1.58 -3.74 9.97
CA ARG A 81 0.85 -4.95 10.28
C ARG A 81 -0.52 -4.85 9.62
N TRP A 82 -0.75 -5.72 8.66
CA TRP A 82 -2.01 -5.83 7.94
C TRP A 82 -2.84 -6.92 8.59
N HIS A 83 -4.09 -6.62 8.89
CA HIS A 83 -5.02 -7.56 9.50
C HIS A 83 -6.32 -7.56 8.71
N GLY A 84 -6.84 -8.75 8.41
CA GLY A 84 -8.11 -8.89 7.71
C GLY A 84 -8.91 -10.07 8.23
N GLU A 85 -10.21 -10.00 8.06
CA GLU A 85 -11.13 -11.08 8.37
C GLU A 85 -11.95 -11.40 7.12
N GLY A 86 -11.88 -12.65 6.67
CA GLY A 86 -12.57 -13.09 5.46
C GLY A 86 -14.07 -13.12 5.62
N LYS A 87 -14.80 -12.68 4.58
CA LYS A 87 -16.26 -12.77 4.55
C LYS A 87 -16.71 -14.22 4.51
N GLY A 88 -17.68 -14.54 5.37
CA GLY A 88 -18.31 -15.85 5.41
C GLY A 88 -17.50 -16.93 6.10
N SER A 89 -16.18 -16.85 6.08
CA SER A 89 -15.31 -17.83 6.76
C SER A 89 -14.97 -17.43 8.19
N GLY A 90 -14.98 -16.13 8.49
CA GLY A 90 -14.48 -15.60 9.76
C GLY A 90 -13.00 -15.83 9.97
N LEU A 91 -12.26 -16.24 8.92
CA LEU A 91 -10.84 -16.53 9.02
C LEU A 91 -10.04 -15.24 9.15
N GLU A 92 -9.25 -15.15 10.22
CA GLU A 92 -8.37 -14.00 10.43
C GLU A 92 -7.02 -14.21 9.75
N VAL A 93 -6.54 -13.16 9.08
CA VAL A 93 -5.23 -13.14 8.46
C VAL A 93 -4.46 -11.94 9.01
N GLU A 94 -3.24 -12.18 9.45
CA GLU A 94 -2.36 -11.11 9.90
C GLU A 94 -1.01 -11.26 9.21
N VAL A 95 -0.56 -10.17 8.58
CA VAL A 95 0.69 -10.17 7.82
C VAL A 95 1.48 -8.92 8.18
N ARG A 96 2.78 -9.11 8.46
CA ARG A 96 3.70 -7.99 8.55
C ARG A 96 4.25 -7.73 7.16
N SER A 97 4.17 -6.48 6.72
CA SER A 97 4.73 -6.07 5.43
C SER A 97 5.63 -4.85 5.60
N PHE A 98 6.56 -4.74 4.68
CA PHE A 98 7.51 -3.62 4.61
C PHE A 98 7.22 -2.93 3.28
N ASP A 99 6.81 -1.66 3.37
CA ASP A 99 6.25 -0.94 2.24
C ASP A 99 6.95 0.41 2.09
N ALA A 100 6.93 0.96 0.88
CA ALA A 100 7.49 2.28 0.64
C ALA A 100 6.59 3.05 -0.31
N PHE A 101 6.42 4.34 -0.04
CA PHE A 101 5.66 5.26 -0.88
C PHE A 101 6.57 6.38 -1.32
N GLU A 102 6.64 6.64 -2.62
CA GLU A 102 7.27 7.85 -3.14
C GLU A 102 6.23 8.95 -3.18
N VAL A 103 6.54 10.06 -2.50
CA VAL A 103 5.64 11.20 -2.39
C VAL A 103 6.25 12.39 -3.12
N ARG A 104 5.47 13.00 -4.03
CA ARG A 104 5.84 14.21 -4.75
C ARG A 104 4.67 15.16 -4.74
N ASP A 105 4.91 16.40 -4.33
CA ASP A 105 3.89 17.46 -4.27
C ASP A 105 2.64 17.02 -3.48
N GLY A 106 2.85 16.29 -2.38
CA GLY A 106 1.78 15.82 -1.51
C GLY A 106 1.00 14.63 -2.05
N LYS A 107 1.45 14.02 -3.15
CA LYS A 107 0.78 12.88 -3.76
C LYS A 107 1.68 11.66 -3.79
N ILE A 108 1.07 10.48 -3.64
CA ILE A 108 1.76 9.20 -3.77
C ILE A 108 1.85 8.87 -5.27
N VAL A 109 3.07 8.82 -5.79
CA VAL A 109 3.30 8.54 -7.21
C VAL A 109 3.76 7.12 -7.47
N ARG A 110 4.37 6.46 -6.48
CA ARG A 110 4.71 5.04 -6.54
C ARG A 110 4.48 4.39 -5.18
N SER A 111 4.04 3.15 -5.19
CA SER A 111 3.89 2.34 -3.98
C SER A 111 4.52 0.98 -4.22
N PHE A 112 5.56 0.65 -3.46
CA PHE A 112 6.23 -0.65 -3.50
C PHE A 112 5.94 -1.33 -2.17
N GLY A 113 5.18 -2.42 -2.21
CA GLY A 113 4.70 -3.03 -0.99
C GLY A 113 4.81 -4.55 -0.97
N GLY A 114 4.48 -5.11 0.19
CA GLY A 114 4.45 -6.55 0.36
C GLY A 114 5.82 -7.20 0.53
N TYR A 115 6.87 -6.43 0.83
CA TYR A 115 8.20 -7.00 1.09
C TYR A 115 8.24 -7.66 2.46
N THR A 116 9.12 -8.63 2.61
CA THR A 116 9.20 -9.44 3.82
C THR A 116 10.28 -8.94 4.79
N SER A 117 11.08 -7.97 4.39
CA SER A 117 12.12 -7.40 5.26
C SER A 117 12.38 -5.95 4.91
N LEU A 118 12.92 -5.23 5.88
CA LEU A 118 13.34 -3.84 5.70
C LEU A 118 14.43 -3.72 4.64
N ALA A 119 15.38 -4.65 4.63
CA ALA A 119 16.45 -4.68 3.64
C ALA A 119 15.90 -4.82 2.22
N ALA A 120 14.90 -5.69 2.03
CA ALA A 120 14.31 -5.91 0.71
C ALA A 120 13.62 -4.67 0.16
N VAL A 121 12.84 -3.96 0.99
CA VAL A 121 12.16 -2.75 0.52
C VAL A 121 13.16 -1.61 0.27
N LYS A 122 14.20 -1.51 1.08
CA LYS A 122 15.26 -0.51 0.86
C LYS A 122 16.01 -0.76 -0.44
N ASP A 123 16.31 -2.01 -0.77
CA ASP A 123 16.91 -2.36 -2.04
C ASP A 123 16.00 -2.00 -3.21
N ALA A 124 14.72 -2.25 -3.08
CA ALA A 124 13.75 -1.96 -4.14
C ALA A 124 13.67 -0.47 -4.44
N ILE A 125 13.63 0.38 -3.42
CA ILE A 125 13.55 1.83 -3.64
C ILE A 125 14.89 2.40 -4.13
N GLY A 126 16.02 1.84 -3.71
CA GLY A 126 17.34 2.21 -4.23
C GLY A 126 17.43 1.94 -5.72
N ALA A 127 17.02 0.75 -6.17
CA ALA A 127 16.96 0.41 -7.59
C ALA A 127 15.98 1.33 -8.34
N GLY A 128 14.86 1.72 -7.71
CA GLY A 128 13.90 2.64 -8.30
C GLY A 128 14.43 4.05 -8.47
N ASP A 129 15.37 4.47 -7.63
CA ASP A 129 15.92 5.82 -7.65
C ASP A 129 17.16 5.98 -8.55
N GLU A 130 17.77 4.89 -8.97
CA GLU A 130 19.00 4.91 -9.76
C GLU A 130 18.78 5.08 -11.27
N ARG A 131 17.66 5.57 -11.67
CA ARG A 131 17.34 5.74 -13.11
C ARG A 131 17.91 7.01 -13.69
#